data_d60945ebd699f0b6cf2f1d04fc33e944
#
_entry.id   d60945ebd699f0b6cf2f1d04fc33e944
#
_cell.length_a   1.000
_cell.length_b   1.000
_cell.length_c   1.000
_cell.angle_alpha   90.00
_cell.angle_beta   90.00
_cell.angle_gamma   90.00
#
_symmetry.space_group_name_H-M   'P 1'
#
loop_
_entity.id
_entity.type
_entity.pdbx_description
1 polymer ?
#
loop_
_entity_poly.entity_id
_entity_poly.type
_entity_poly.pdbx_seq_one_letter_code
_entity_poly.pdbx_strand_id
1 'polypeptide(L)'
;CHQIRDYTKNKQKQTDDYPYGGGCGMVLYAQPIADCLRAVQAQCAAQGRARPHVVFLTAAGRPYNEEKARELAGYDAVTLVCGHYEGIDQRVIDAFGDEEISIGDYVLTGGELASLVVADSVLRLQPGVLAEEKGYQDESYWDGLLEYPQFTRPEVWEGRAVPPVLLTGDHKKIDEWRGAQSRERTRERRPDLYDAWCESHPLTELPKWKRGENMRLVKNDEQLKPVSYTHLTLPT
;
A
#
# COMPACT_ATOMS: atom_id res chain seq x y z
N CYS A 1 -12.19 13.40 11.67
CA CYS A 1 -12.69 13.73 10.31
C CYS A 1 -13.28 15.13 10.28
N HIS A 2 -13.04 15.85 9.19
CA HIS A 2 -13.60 17.18 8.93
C HIS A 2 -14.46 17.10 7.68
N GLN A 3 -15.67 17.63 7.77
CA GLN A 3 -16.58 17.73 6.64
C GLN A 3 -16.36 19.07 5.92
N ILE A 4 -15.86 19.05 4.70
CA ILE A 4 -15.55 20.25 3.90
C ILE A 4 -16.76 21.17 3.78
N ARG A 5 -17.96 20.60 3.71
CA ARG A 5 -19.25 21.31 3.60
C ARG A 5 -19.54 22.25 4.79
N ASP A 6 -18.93 22.01 5.95
CA ASP A 6 -19.10 22.88 7.13
C ASP A 6 -18.28 24.18 7.05
N TYR A 7 -17.33 24.24 6.10
CA TYR A 7 -16.45 25.39 5.89
C TYR A 7 -16.89 26.29 4.73
N THR A 8 -18.03 25.99 4.09
CA THR A 8 -18.59 26.88 3.07
C THR A 8 -19.33 28.07 3.67
N LYS A 9 -19.16 29.24 3.06
CA LYS A 9 -19.88 30.48 3.41
C LYS A 9 -21.24 30.58 2.71
N ASN A 10 -21.54 29.66 1.82
CA ASN A 10 -22.76 29.60 1.05
C ASN A 10 -23.91 29.06 1.92
N LYS A 11 -25.07 29.74 1.90
CA LYS A 11 -26.26 29.32 2.67
C LYS A 11 -26.78 27.93 2.32
N GLN A 12 -26.58 27.49 1.07
CA GLN A 12 -26.94 26.16 0.55
C GLN A 12 -25.88 25.09 0.88
N LYS A 13 -24.80 25.48 1.54
CA LYS A 13 -23.65 24.60 1.83
C LYS A 13 -23.07 23.92 0.58
N GLN A 14 -23.12 24.60 -0.56
CA GLN A 14 -22.56 24.14 -1.81
C GLN A 14 -21.02 24.15 -1.74
N THR A 15 -20.40 23.09 -2.27
CA THR A 15 -18.94 22.88 -2.23
C THR A 15 -18.33 22.70 -3.61
N ASP A 16 -19.14 22.76 -4.66
CA ASP A 16 -18.78 22.40 -6.05
C ASP A 16 -19.47 23.30 -7.06
N ASP A 17 -18.89 23.43 -8.26
CA ASP A 17 -19.45 24.18 -9.39
C ASP A 17 -18.94 23.59 -10.73
N TYR A 18 -19.45 24.09 -11.82
CA TYR A 18 -19.03 23.71 -13.17
C TYR A 18 -17.56 24.04 -13.43
N PRO A 19 -16.81 23.18 -14.14
CA PRO A 19 -15.42 23.45 -14.49
C PRO A 19 -15.31 24.63 -15.47
N TYR A 20 -14.31 25.46 -15.32
CA TYR A 20 -13.93 26.43 -16.35
C TYR A 20 -13.47 25.68 -17.61
N GLY A 21 -13.83 26.22 -18.76
CA GLY A 21 -13.55 25.58 -20.05
C GLY A 21 -14.63 24.62 -20.52
N GLY A 22 -15.66 24.38 -19.69
CA GLY A 22 -16.75 23.44 -19.98
C GLY A 22 -16.35 21.99 -19.70
N GLY A 23 -17.29 21.09 -19.93
CA GLY A 23 -17.14 19.65 -19.65
C GLY A 23 -18.33 19.12 -18.84
N CYS A 24 -18.34 17.80 -18.64
CA CYS A 24 -19.32 17.15 -17.78
C CYS A 24 -18.86 17.21 -16.30
N GLY A 25 -19.81 17.13 -15.38
CA GLY A 25 -19.54 17.02 -13.96
C GLY A 25 -19.28 18.36 -13.26
N MET A 26 -18.76 18.27 -12.04
CA MET A 26 -18.55 19.38 -11.11
C MET A 26 -17.12 19.31 -10.56
N VAL A 27 -16.59 20.44 -10.08
CA VAL A 27 -15.27 20.53 -9.44
C VAL A 27 -15.46 21.12 -8.05
N LEU A 28 -14.80 20.57 -7.04
CA LEU A 28 -14.85 21.07 -5.69
C LEU A 28 -14.14 22.42 -5.57
N TYR A 29 -14.80 23.39 -4.92
CA TYR A 29 -14.27 24.72 -4.70
C TYR A 29 -12.98 24.73 -3.88
N ALA A 30 -12.06 25.62 -4.24
CA ALA A 30 -10.85 25.84 -3.47
C ALA A 30 -11.13 26.36 -2.06
N GLN A 31 -12.07 27.32 -1.89
CA GLN A 31 -12.24 28.05 -0.63
C GLN A 31 -12.68 27.18 0.55
N PRO A 32 -13.73 26.30 0.45
CA PRO A 32 -14.13 25.45 1.57
C PRO A 32 -13.01 24.48 1.98
N ILE A 33 -12.26 23.95 1.03
CA ILE A 33 -11.11 23.05 1.30
C ILE A 33 -9.99 23.82 1.99
N ALA A 34 -9.63 24.99 1.49
CA ALA A 34 -8.61 25.83 2.10
C ALA A 34 -8.97 26.23 3.55
N ASP A 35 -10.24 26.62 3.81
CA ASP A 35 -10.69 26.96 5.15
C ASP A 35 -10.69 25.74 6.08
N CYS A 36 -11.08 24.56 5.57
CA CYS A 36 -10.99 23.29 6.29
C CYS A 36 -9.52 22.96 6.66
N LEU A 37 -8.61 23.05 5.70
CA LEU A 37 -7.18 22.75 5.94
C LEU A 37 -6.56 23.73 6.95
N ARG A 38 -6.89 25.03 6.88
CA ARG A 38 -6.46 26.00 7.89
C ARG A 38 -6.97 25.66 9.28
N ALA A 39 -8.23 25.20 9.40
CA ALA A 39 -8.79 24.77 10.67
C ALA A 39 -8.07 23.53 11.23
N VAL A 40 -7.74 22.55 10.38
CA VAL A 40 -6.97 21.37 10.77
C VAL A 40 -5.57 21.76 11.24
N GLN A 41 -4.88 22.64 10.51
CA GLN A 41 -3.56 23.16 10.90
C GLN A 41 -3.61 23.90 12.24
N ALA A 42 -4.62 24.74 12.45
CA ALA A 42 -4.83 25.44 13.72
C ALA A 42 -5.10 24.48 14.89
N GLN A 43 -5.86 23.40 14.64
CA GLN A 43 -6.11 22.37 15.64
C GLN A 43 -4.82 21.61 16.01
N CYS A 44 -3.99 21.24 15.03
CA CYS A 44 -2.69 20.61 15.29
C CYS A 44 -1.79 21.53 16.12
N ALA A 45 -1.70 22.81 15.75
CA ALA A 45 -0.92 23.80 16.48
C ALA A 45 -1.42 23.99 17.94
N ALA A 46 -2.73 24.02 18.16
CA ALA A 46 -3.32 24.09 19.48
C ALA A 46 -3.04 22.87 20.36
N GLN A 47 -2.75 21.71 19.74
CA GLN A 47 -2.33 20.48 20.41
C GLN A 47 -0.80 20.36 20.56
N GLY A 48 -0.04 21.37 20.18
CA GLY A 48 1.42 21.34 20.20
C GLY A 48 2.06 20.44 19.15
N ARG A 49 1.31 20.02 18.12
CA ARG A 49 1.80 19.19 17.01
C ARG A 49 2.36 20.06 15.88
N ALA A 50 3.25 19.49 15.10
CA ALA A 50 3.72 20.09 13.87
C ALA A 50 2.57 20.33 12.86
N ARG A 51 2.83 21.14 11.83
CA ARG A 51 1.94 21.27 10.68
C ARG A 51 1.74 19.86 10.06
N PRO A 52 0.50 19.41 9.87
CA PRO A 52 0.27 18.13 9.27
C PRO A 52 0.77 18.08 7.82
N HIS A 53 1.33 16.95 7.42
CA HIS A 53 1.63 16.65 6.04
C HIS A 53 0.33 16.44 5.26
N VAL A 54 0.09 17.23 4.22
CA VAL A 54 -1.18 17.26 3.48
C VAL A 54 -1.07 16.47 2.20
N VAL A 55 -1.84 15.39 2.11
CA VAL A 55 -1.88 14.47 0.98
C VAL A 55 -3.23 14.57 0.28
N PHE A 56 -3.21 14.90 -0.99
CA PHE A 56 -4.40 14.83 -1.85
C PHE A 56 -4.48 13.45 -2.52
N LEU A 57 -5.63 12.80 -2.38
CA LEU A 57 -5.86 11.49 -3.00
C LEU A 57 -6.50 11.71 -4.38
N THR A 58 -5.74 11.44 -5.42
CA THR A 58 -6.10 11.72 -6.82
C THR A 58 -5.54 10.64 -7.74
N ALA A 59 -6.26 10.36 -8.83
CA ALA A 59 -5.80 9.43 -9.86
C ALA A 59 -4.52 9.91 -10.58
N ALA A 60 -4.25 11.22 -10.57
CA ALA A 60 -3.05 11.82 -11.17
C ALA A 60 -1.82 11.81 -10.24
N GLY A 61 -1.98 11.37 -8.99
CA GLY A 61 -0.93 11.35 -7.97
C GLY A 61 0.15 10.30 -8.24
N ARG A 62 1.24 10.38 -7.47
CA ARG A 62 2.29 9.36 -7.51
C ARG A 62 1.77 8.02 -6.97
N PRO A 63 2.20 6.88 -7.54
CA PRO A 63 1.77 5.57 -7.08
C PRO A 63 2.13 5.34 -5.61
N TYR A 64 1.13 4.87 -4.84
CA TYR A 64 1.27 4.49 -3.44
C TYR A 64 1.88 3.08 -3.32
N ASN A 65 2.82 2.92 -2.41
CA ASN A 65 3.46 1.65 -2.11
C ASN A 65 3.87 1.58 -0.62
N GLU A 66 4.47 0.45 -0.20
CA GLU A 66 4.90 0.22 1.17
C GLU A 66 5.98 1.22 1.64
N GLU A 67 6.88 1.64 0.75
CA GLU A 67 7.90 2.65 1.07
C GLU A 67 7.23 3.99 1.43
N LYS A 68 6.21 4.41 0.65
CA LYS A 68 5.43 5.61 0.93
C LYS A 68 4.61 5.47 2.22
N ALA A 69 4.08 4.28 2.54
CA ALA A 69 3.40 4.04 3.81
C ALA A 69 4.34 4.27 4.99
N ARG A 70 5.58 3.76 4.92
CA ARG A 70 6.62 3.97 5.94
C ARG A 70 7.02 5.42 6.08
N GLU A 71 7.16 6.14 4.97
CA GLU A 71 7.42 7.58 4.99
C GLU A 71 6.30 8.33 5.72
N LEU A 72 5.04 8.08 5.34
CA LEU A 72 3.88 8.71 5.97
C LEU A 72 3.74 8.34 7.46
N ALA A 73 4.10 7.13 7.85
CA ALA A 73 4.10 6.69 9.24
C ALA A 73 5.10 7.46 10.13
N GLY A 74 6.12 8.09 9.53
CA GLY A 74 7.12 8.91 10.23
C GLY A 74 6.67 10.35 10.53
N TYR A 75 5.56 10.83 9.95
CA TYR A 75 5.07 12.17 10.25
C TYR A 75 4.27 12.21 11.56
N ASP A 76 4.41 13.30 12.30
CA ASP A 76 3.64 13.55 13.53
C ASP A 76 2.13 13.67 13.27
N ALA A 77 1.75 14.17 12.12
CA ALA A 77 0.37 14.27 11.66
C ALA A 77 0.27 14.23 10.14
N VAL A 78 -0.68 13.48 9.60
CA VAL A 78 -1.01 13.42 8.18
C VAL A 78 -2.47 13.80 7.97
N THR A 79 -2.74 14.63 6.97
CA THR A 79 -4.09 15.00 6.54
C THR A 79 -4.36 14.42 5.15
N LEU A 80 -5.31 13.50 5.05
CA LEU A 80 -5.75 12.92 3.78
C LEU A 80 -6.94 13.72 3.26
N VAL A 81 -6.82 14.32 2.07
CA VAL A 81 -7.87 15.08 1.42
C VAL A 81 -8.56 14.23 0.37
N CYS A 82 -9.86 13.98 0.59
CA CYS A 82 -10.71 13.17 -0.29
C CYS A 82 -11.49 14.07 -1.24
N GLY A 83 -11.24 13.93 -2.53
CA GLY A 83 -12.01 14.59 -3.58
C GLY A 83 -13.24 13.79 -3.98
N HIS A 84 -14.14 14.46 -4.70
CA HIS A 84 -15.32 13.91 -5.36
C HIS A 84 -15.47 14.51 -6.77
N TYR A 85 -16.42 13.98 -7.53
CA TYR A 85 -16.78 14.45 -8.87
C TYR A 85 -15.61 14.39 -9.84
N GLU A 86 -15.37 15.47 -10.62
CA GLU A 86 -14.25 15.56 -11.57
C GLU A 86 -12.91 15.94 -10.88
N GLY A 87 -12.96 16.24 -9.58
CA GLY A 87 -11.78 16.55 -8.78
C GLY A 87 -11.89 17.82 -7.96
N ILE A 88 -10.73 18.33 -7.61
CA ILE A 88 -10.53 19.49 -6.72
C ILE A 88 -9.90 20.62 -7.53
N ASP A 89 -10.28 21.85 -7.27
CA ASP A 89 -9.66 23.04 -7.87
C ASP A 89 -8.15 23.01 -7.65
N GLN A 90 -7.37 23.01 -8.73
CA GLN A 90 -5.92 22.83 -8.69
C GLN A 90 -5.22 23.85 -7.80
N ARG A 91 -5.77 25.06 -7.71
CA ARG A 91 -5.18 26.15 -6.90
C ARG A 91 -5.08 25.82 -5.41
N VAL A 92 -5.98 24.98 -4.87
CA VAL A 92 -5.88 24.56 -3.46
C VAL A 92 -4.89 23.44 -3.28
N ILE A 93 -4.76 22.56 -4.28
CA ILE A 93 -3.72 21.53 -4.28
C ILE A 93 -2.35 22.19 -4.30
N ASP A 94 -2.12 23.14 -5.22
CA ASP A 94 -0.86 23.87 -5.34
C ASP A 94 -0.49 24.70 -4.10
N ALA A 95 -1.51 25.24 -3.40
CA ALA A 95 -1.29 26.10 -2.24
C ALA A 95 -1.11 25.35 -0.90
N PHE A 96 -1.66 24.16 -0.74
CA PHE A 96 -1.73 23.46 0.54
C PHE A 96 -1.18 22.04 0.49
N GLY A 97 -1.15 21.39 -0.68
CA GLY A 97 -0.69 20.03 -0.84
C GLY A 97 0.81 19.91 -0.67
N ASP A 98 1.25 18.94 0.11
CA ASP A 98 2.63 18.53 0.16
C ASP A 98 2.89 17.46 -0.91
N GLU A 99 1.87 16.63 -1.18
CA GLU A 99 1.92 15.65 -2.26
C GLU A 99 0.53 15.21 -2.73
N GLU A 100 0.52 14.58 -3.91
CA GLU A 100 -0.64 13.89 -4.50
C GLU A 100 -0.32 12.39 -4.61
N ILE A 101 -1.25 11.53 -4.14
CA ILE A 101 -1.08 10.07 -4.13
C ILE A 101 -2.21 9.40 -4.89
N SER A 102 -1.86 8.42 -5.74
CA SER A 102 -2.76 7.48 -6.39
C SER A 102 -2.57 6.08 -5.80
N ILE A 103 -3.67 5.40 -5.48
CA ILE A 103 -3.63 4.01 -5.00
C ILE A 103 -3.64 2.96 -6.13
N GLY A 104 -3.61 3.39 -7.40
CA GLY A 104 -3.57 2.51 -8.57
C GLY A 104 -4.16 3.15 -9.82
N ASP A 105 -3.96 2.51 -10.96
CA ASP A 105 -4.36 2.98 -12.28
C ASP A 105 -5.85 2.71 -12.56
N TYR A 106 -6.71 3.26 -11.74
CA TYR A 106 -8.17 3.21 -11.86
C TYR A 106 -8.79 4.43 -11.18
N VAL A 107 -10.03 4.74 -11.53
CA VAL A 107 -10.77 5.87 -10.99
C VAL A 107 -11.86 5.38 -10.05
N LEU A 108 -11.96 6.01 -8.88
CA LEU A 108 -13.02 5.80 -7.89
C LEU A 108 -13.99 6.98 -7.92
N THR A 109 -15.19 6.79 -7.36
CA THR A 109 -16.21 7.86 -7.25
C THR A 109 -15.84 8.95 -6.25
N GLY A 110 -14.90 8.68 -5.33
CA GLY A 110 -14.41 9.62 -4.32
C GLY A 110 -13.14 9.12 -3.66
N GLY A 111 -12.47 9.97 -2.90
CA GLY A 111 -11.20 9.68 -2.24
C GLY A 111 -11.30 8.88 -0.94
N GLU A 112 -12.51 8.59 -0.44
CA GLU A 112 -12.70 7.97 0.87
C GLU A 112 -12.14 6.56 0.96
N LEU A 113 -12.36 5.72 -0.06
CA LEU A 113 -11.78 4.37 -0.10
C LEU A 113 -10.26 4.42 -0.19
N ALA A 114 -9.72 5.34 -1.00
CA ALA A 114 -8.29 5.57 -1.08
C ALA A 114 -7.71 6.00 0.27
N SER A 115 -8.41 6.89 1.00
CA SER A 115 -7.97 7.31 2.33
C SER A 115 -7.96 6.19 3.35
N LEU A 116 -8.92 5.26 3.26
CA LEU A 116 -8.94 4.07 4.14
C LEU A 116 -7.78 3.12 3.83
N VAL A 117 -7.44 2.91 2.56
CA VAL A 117 -6.28 2.11 2.17
C VAL A 117 -4.98 2.71 2.72
N VAL A 118 -4.79 4.02 2.52
CA VAL A 118 -3.61 4.72 3.03
C VAL A 118 -3.58 4.72 4.56
N ALA A 119 -4.73 5.02 5.21
CA ALA A 119 -4.80 5.05 6.67
C ALA A 119 -4.51 3.68 7.29
N ASP A 120 -5.08 2.58 6.76
CA ASP A 120 -4.85 1.24 7.28
C ASP A 120 -3.37 0.84 7.17
N SER A 121 -2.77 1.02 5.98
CA SER A 121 -1.36 0.67 5.75
C SER A 121 -0.37 1.52 6.57
N VAL A 122 -0.69 2.78 6.87
CA VAL A 122 0.12 3.65 7.73
C VAL A 122 -0.08 3.32 9.21
N LEU A 123 -1.34 3.10 9.64
CA LEU A 123 -1.66 2.85 11.05
C LEU A 123 -1.09 1.52 11.55
N ARG A 124 -1.10 0.46 10.71
CA ARG A 124 -0.52 -0.83 11.10
C ARG A 124 0.99 -0.79 11.38
N LEU A 125 1.69 0.24 10.86
CA LEU A 125 3.12 0.48 11.12
C LEU A 125 3.37 1.25 12.43
N GLN A 126 2.32 1.74 13.10
CA GLN A 126 2.47 2.46 14.36
C GLN A 126 2.71 1.49 15.52
N PRO A 127 3.56 1.85 16.51
CA PRO A 127 3.80 1.03 17.69
C PRO A 127 2.49 0.68 18.42
N GLY A 128 2.33 -0.59 18.78
CA GLY A 128 1.19 -1.07 19.57
C GLY A 128 -0.12 -1.30 18.76
N VAL A 129 -0.12 -1.08 17.45
CA VAL A 129 -1.29 -1.40 16.60
C VAL A 129 -1.34 -2.89 16.26
N LEU A 130 -0.23 -3.47 15.87
CA LEU A 130 -0.12 -4.92 15.69
C LEU A 130 0.40 -5.59 16.96
N ALA A 131 -0.03 -6.83 17.20
CA ALA A 131 0.36 -7.60 18.39
C ALA A 131 1.87 -7.86 18.49
N GLU A 132 2.54 -8.00 17.34
CA GLU A 132 3.99 -8.18 17.24
C GLU A 132 4.55 -7.14 16.25
N GLU A 133 5.44 -6.28 16.72
CA GLU A 133 6.09 -5.25 15.88
C GLU A 133 6.94 -5.84 14.75
N LYS A 134 7.39 -7.10 14.92
CA LYS A 134 8.13 -7.80 13.86
C LYS A 134 7.25 -8.44 12.80
N GLY A 135 5.93 -8.50 13.03
CA GLY A 135 5.00 -9.19 12.14
C GLY A 135 5.01 -8.63 10.72
N TYR A 136 5.09 -7.31 10.57
CA TYR A 136 5.10 -6.67 9.25
C TYR A 136 6.47 -6.70 8.55
N GLN A 137 7.58 -6.99 9.28
CA GLN A 137 8.93 -7.02 8.70
C GLN A 137 9.19 -8.25 7.82
N ASP A 138 8.44 -9.32 8.03
CA ASP A 138 8.53 -10.55 7.23
C ASP A 138 7.48 -10.58 6.10
N GLU A 139 6.64 -9.54 5.99
CA GLU A 139 5.58 -9.47 4.98
C GLU A 139 6.10 -8.98 3.61
N SER A 140 5.24 -9.13 2.59
CA SER A 140 5.51 -8.64 1.23
C SER A 140 5.88 -7.16 1.23
N TYR A 141 6.86 -6.79 0.41
CA TYR A 141 7.35 -5.43 0.14
C TYR A 141 8.25 -4.83 1.22
N TRP A 142 8.35 -5.39 2.43
CA TRP A 142 9.17 -4.81 3.48
C TRP A 142 10.67 -4.74 3.10
N ASP A 143 11.21 -5.83 2.55
CA ASP A 143 12.57 -5.92 2.02
C ASP A 143 12.63 -5.90 0.49
N GLY A 144 11.53 -5.52 -0.17
CA GLY A 144 11.39 -5.46 -1.62
C GLY A 144 10.94 -6.75 -2.29
N LEU A 145 10.76 -7.84 -1.54
CA LEU A 145 10.28 -9.11 -2.04
C LEU A 145 8.81 -9.37 -1.68
N LEU A 146 8.18 -10.30 -2.37
CA LEU A 146 6.92 -10.89 -1.95
C LEU A 146 7.17 -11.94 -0.87
N GLU A 147 6.26 -12.05 0.08
CA GLU A 147 6.29 -13.06 1.12
C GLU A 147 6.19 -14.47 0.54
N TYR A 148 6.83 -15.42 1.22
CA TYR A 148 6.74 -16.85 0.93
C TYR A 148 5.31 -17.39 1.14
N PRO A 149 4.94 -18.55 0.55
CA PRO A 149 3.61 -19.13 0.74
C PRO A 149 3.41 -19.62 2.18
N GLN A 150 2.29 -19.25 2.77
CA GLN A 150 1.90 -19.66 4.11
C GLN A 150 1.10 -20.96 4.08
N PHE A 151 1.32 -21.81 5.10
CA PHE A 151 0.61 -23.08 5.28
C PHE A 151 0.09 -23.19 6.71
N THR A 152 -1.07 -23.81 6.87
CA THR A 152 -1.69 -24.07 8.17
C THR A 152 -2.29 -25.49 8.20
N ARG A 153 -2.93 -25.86 9.30
CA ARG A 153 -3.59 -27.15 9.49
C ARG A 153 -4.82 -27.31 8.59
N PRO A 154 -5.13 -28.54 8.14
CA PRO A 154 -4.43 -29.79 8.41
C PRO A 154 -3.14 -29.96 7.60
N GLU A 155 -2.22 -30.87 8.01
CA GLU A 155 -0.97 -31.17 7.32
C GLU A 155 -1.17 -31.66 5.88
N VAL A 156 -2.26 -32.39 5.63
CA VAL A 156 -2.67 -32.81 4.29
C VAL A 156 -4.11 -32.36 4.06
N TRP A 157 -4.33 -31.57 3.02
CA TRP A 157 -5.64 -31.10 2.58
C TRP A 157 -5.89 -31.52 1.12
N GLU A 158 -6.90 -32.36 0.89
CA GLU A 158 -7.26 -32.88 -0.45
C GLU A 158 -6.07 -33.47 -1.22
N GLY A 159 -5.22 -34.26 -0.52
CA GLY A 159 -4.02 -34.88 -1.11
C GLY A 159 -2.83 -33.94 -1.29
N ARG A 160 -2.94 -32.67 -0.90
CA ARG A 160 -1.87 -31.68 -0.94
C ARG A 160 -1.24 -31.53 0.44
N ALA A 161 0.01 -31.96 0.57
CA ALA A 161 0.73 -31.89 1.84
C ALA A 161 1.44 -30.55 2.03
N VAL A 162 1.58 -30.15 3.29
CA VAL A 162 2.50 -29.07 3.70
C VAL A 162 3.92 -29.48 3.34
N PRO A 163 4.78 -28.58 2.84
CA PRO A 163 6.19 -28.87 2.56
C PRO A 163 6.89 -29.50 3.78
N PRO A 164 7.53 -30.67 3.66
CA PRO A 164 8.11 -31.40 4.80
C PRO A 164 9.11 -30.59 5.62
N VAL A 165 9.83 -29.65 4.98
CA VAL A 165 10.80 -28.78 5.66
C VAL A 165 10.15 -27.95 6.77
N LEU A 166 8.89 -27.53 6.60
CA LEU A 166 8.14 -26.73 7.56
C LEU A 166 7.73 -27.53 8.81
N LEU A 167 7.79 -28.87 8.73
CA LEU A 167 7.44 -29.79 9.81
C LEU A 167 8.67 -30.25 10.63
N THR A 168 9.88 -29.91 10.18
CA THR A 168 11.13 -30.41 10.77
C THR A 168 11.49 -29.78 12.11
N GLY A 169 10.96 -28.58 12.43
CA GLY A 169 11.41 -27.78 13.56
C GLY A 169 12.83 -27.18 13.42
N ASP A 170 13.51 -27.41 12.30
CA ASP A 170 14.82 -26.86 11.99
C ASP A 170 14.65 -25.43 11.43
N HIS A 171 14.66 -24.43 12.32
CA HIS A 171 14.44 -23.04 11.95
C HIS A 171 15.37 -22.56 10.84
N LYS A 172 16.62 -23.00 10.83
CA LYS A 172 17.56 -22.61 9.77
C LYS A 172 17.13 -23.09 8.40
N LYS A 173 16.71 -24.36 8.28
CA LYS A 173 16.21 -24.90 7.01
C LYS A 173 14.88 -24.27 6.61
N ILE A 174 14.02 -23.97 7.59
CA ILE A 174 12.76 -23.28 7.35
C ILE A 174 13.02 -21.88 6.78
N ASP A 175 13.96 -21.12 7.35
CA ASP A 175 14.29 -19.76 6.89
C ASP A 175 14.98 -19.77 5.52
N GLU A 176 15.84 -20.74 5.26
CA GLU A 176 16.43 -20.95 3.94
C GLU A 176 15.36 -21.22 2.88
N TRP A 177 14.40 -22.10 3.19
CA TRP A 177 13.28 -22.42 2.32
C TRP A 177 12.37 -21.22 2.08
N ARG A 178 11.97 -20.50 3.14
CA ARG A 178 11.16 -19.26 3.06
C ARG A 178 11.80 -18.23 2.15
N GLY A 179 13.10 -17.97 2.36
CA GLY A 179 13.85 -17.02 1.52
C GLY A 179 13.95 -17.46 0.05
N ALA A 180 14.07 -18.76 -0.23
CA ALA A 180 14.06 -19.28 -1.58
C ALA A 180 12.69 -19.12 -2.25
N GLN A 181 11.59 -19.43 -1.53
CA GLN A 181 10.22 -19.27 -2.02
C GLN A 181 9.86 -17.80 -2.27
N SER A 182 10.26 -16.89 -1.38
CA SER A 182 10.06 -15.46 -1.53
C SER A 182 10.71 -14.93 -2.83
N ARG A 183 11.98 -15.27 -3.08
CA ARG A 183 12.68 -14.86 -4.30
C ARG A 183 12.04 -15.45 -5.56
N GLU A 184 11.73 -16.74 -5.56
CA GLU A 184 11.10 -17.40 -6.72
C GLU A 184 9.74 -16.80 -7.04
N ARG A 185 8.90 -16.63 -6.01
CA ARG A 185 7.58 -16.03 -6.15
C ARG A 185 7.64 -14.59 -6.64
N THR A 186 8.61 -13.81 -6.18
CA THR A 186 8.82 -12.43 -6.63
C THR A 186 9.27 -12.41 -8.08
N ARG A 187 10.23 -13.25 -8.44
CA ARG A 187 10.72 -13.38 -9.82
C ARG A 187 9.59 -13.71 -10.82
N GLU A 188 8.68 -14.61 -10.43
CA GLU A 188 7.57 -15.03 -11.29
C GLU A 188 6.45 -13.99 -11.39
N ARG A 189 6.09 -13.34 -10.27
CA ARG A 189 4.89 -12.52 -10.19
C ARG A 189 5.15 -11.02 -10.28
N ARG A 190 6.32 -10.59 -9.85
CA ARG A 190 6.75 -9.20 -9.81
C ARG A 190 8.22 -9.11 -10.20
N PRO A 191 8.55 -9.40 -11.49
CA PRO A 191 9.93 -9.32 -11.98
C PRO A 191 10.55 -7.94 -11.78
N ASP A 192 9.75 -6.87 -11.86
CA ASP A 192 10.14 -5.51 -11.56
C ASP A 192 10.73 -5.34 -10.14
N LEU A 193 10.08 -5.91 -9.14
CA LEU A 193 10.57 -5.90 -7.75
C LEU A 193 11.80 -6.79 -7.58
N TYR A 194 11.81 -7.94 -8.25
CA TYR A 194 12.93 -8.87 -8.17
C TYR A 194 14.22 -8.25 -8.73
N ASP A 195 14.13 -7.57 -9.87
CA ASP A 195 15.26 -6.91 -10.51
C ASP A 195 15.79 -5.76 -9.61
N ALA A 196 14.89 -4.92 -9.08
CA ALA A 196 15.26 -3.86 -8.15
C ALA A 196 15.90 -4.41 -6.85
N TRP A 197 15.37 -5.54 -6.35
CA TRP A 197 15.94 -6.22 -5.19
C TRP A 197 17.36 -6.75 -5.48
N CYS A 198 17.59 -7.36 -6.65
CA CYS A 198 18.93 -7.85 -7.07
C CYS A 198 19.94 -6.70 -7.19
N GLU A 199 19.54 -5.54 -7.69
CA GLU A 199 20.39 -4.35 -7.77
C GLU A 199 20.81 -3.83 -6.39
N SER A 200 19.87 -3.80 -5.44
CA SER A 200 20.11 -3.34 -4.07
C SER A 200 20.81 -4.37 -3.17
N HIS A 201 20.79 -5.67 -3.56
CA HIS A 201 21.39 -6.78 -2.83
C HIS A 201 22.35 -7.58 -3.72
N PRO A 202 23.58 -7.07 -4.00
CA PRO A 202 24.55 -7.77 -4.78
C PRO A 202 24.78 -9.19 -4.23
N LEU A 203 24.75 -10.20 -5.10
CA LEU A 203 24.85 -11.62 -4.73
C LEU A 203 26.10 -11.94 -3.87
N THR A 204 27.13 -11.12 -3.94
CA THR A 204 28.37 -11.23 -3.14
C THR A 204 28.17 -10.91 -1.66
N GLU A 205 27.16 -10.12 -1.31
CA GLU A 205 26.88 -9.70 0.07
C GLU A 205 25.84 -10.59 0.75
N LEU A 206 25.15 -11.43 -0.01
CA LEU A 206 24.15 -12.33 0.55
C LEU A 206 24.81 -13.52 1.27
N PRO A 207 24.27 -13.95 2.42
CA PRO A 207 24.64 -15.24 3.01
C PRO A 207 24.54 -16.36 1.95
N LYS A 208 25.35 -17.44 2.08
CA LYS A 208 25.38 -18.53 1.09
C LYS A 208 23.99 -19.04 0.73
N TRP A 209 23.08 -19.15 1.69
CA TRP A 209 21.69 -19.55 1.45
C TRP A 209 20.86 -18.49 0.70
N LYS A 210 21.22 -17.20 0.79
CA LYS A 210 20.58 -16.12 0.00
C LYS A 210 21.15 -15.97 -1.41
N ARG A 211 22.34 -16.53 -1.72
CA ARG A 211 23.00 -16.41 -3.02
C ARG A 211 22.52 -17.39 -4.09
N GLY A 212 21.57 -18.27 -3.78
CA GLY A 212 21.04 -19.22 -4.77
C GLY A 212 22.02 -20.33 -5.19
N GLU A 213 23.11 -20.55 -4.46
CA GLU A 213 24.08 -21.63 -4.74
C GLU A 213 23.46 -23.05 -4.68
N ASN A 214 22.21 -23.15 -4.16
CA ASN A 214 21.40 -24.37 -4.16
C ASN A 214 20.35 -24.46 -5.28
N MET A 215 20.39 -23.57 -6.29
CA MET A 215 19.47 -23.66 -7.44
C MET A 215 19.62 -24.95 -8.29
N ARG A 216 20.58 -25.82 -8.00
CA ARG A 216 20.70 -27.15 -8.66
C ARG A 216 19.70 -28.19 -8.13
N LEU A 217 19.08 -27.96 -6.96
CA LEU A 217 18.13 -28.91 -6.36
C LEU A 217 16.69 -28.78 -6.88
N VAL A 218 16.35 -27.67 -7.55
CA VAL A 218 14.97 -27.44 -8.04
C VAL A 218 14.82 -27.87 -9.51
N LYS A 219 15.90 -28.18 -10.23
CA LYS A 219 15.80 -28.63 -11.64
C LYS A 219 15.36 -30.08 -11.83
N ASN A 220 15.20 -30.85 -10.78
CA ASN A 220 14.81 -32.26 -10.87
C ASN A 220 13.39 -32.59 -10.42
N ASP A 221 12.52 -31.61 -10.18
CA ASP A 221 11.12 -31.88 -9.94
C ASP A 221 10.31 -31.85 -11.25
N GLU A 222 10.43 -32.92 -12.04
CA GLU A 222 9.53 -33.22 -13.16
C GLU A 222 8.08 -33.52 -12.72
N GLN A 223 7.71 -33.22 -11.47
CA GLN A 223 6.37 -33.51 -10.92
C GLN A 223 5.50 -32.31 -10.62
N LEU A 224 5.94 -31.08 -10.86
CA LEU A 224 5.08 -29.91 -10.77
C LEU A 224 4.43 -29.63 -12.13
N LYS A 225 3.32 -30.33 -12.41
CA LYS A 225 2.39 -29.96 -13.49
C LYS A 225 1.86 -28.56 -13.18
N PRO A 226 1.81 -27.64 -14.18
CA PRO A 226 1.22 -26.32 -13.97
C PRO A 226 -0.24 -26.47 -13.58
N VAL A 227 -0.64 -25.91 -12.44
CA VAL A 227 -2.03 -25.85 -12.02
C VAL A 227 -2.69 -24.78 -12.89
N SER A 228 -3.52 -25.22 -13.83
CA SER A 228 -4.38 -24.31 -14.60
C SER A 228 -5.42 -23.70 -13.65
N TYR A 229 -5.36 -22.39 -13.48
CA TYR A 229 -6.41 -21.65 -12.79
C TYR A 229 -7.66 -21.62 -13.68
N THR A 230 -8.67 -22.45 -13.36
CA THR A 230 -10.01 -22.28 -13.89
C THR A 230 -10.67 -21.13 -13.12
N HIS A 231 -11.17 -20.13 -13.85
CA HIS A 231 -11.91 -19.01 -13.31
C HIS A 231 -13.13 -19.52 -12.51
N LEU A 232 -13.19 -19.18 -11.23
CA LEU A 232 -14.41 -19.27 -10.45
C LEU A 232 -15.30 -18.07 -10.83
N THR A 233 -16.31 -18.31 -11.67
CA THR A 233 -17.41 -17.38 -11.86
C THR A 233 -18.31 -17.45 -10.63
N LEU A 234 -18.49 -16.33 -9.96
CA LEU A 234 -19.52 -16.19 -8.93
C LEU A 234 -20.91 -16.26 -9.61
N PRO A 235 -21.88 -17.00 -9.05
CA PRO A 235 -23.25 -16.96 -9.56
C PRO A 235 -23.88 -15.61 -9.28
N THR A 236 -24.55 -15.06 -10.31
CA THR A 236 -25.40 -13.86 -10.27
C THR A 236 -26.59 -14.05 -9.34
#